data_cacc6c8e185b893d03fe6986b2a000dd
#
_entry.id   cacc6c8e185b893d03fe6986b2a000dd
#
_cell.length_a   1.000
_cell.length_b   1.000
_cell.length_c   1.000
_cell.angle_alpha   90.00
_cell.angle_beta   90.00
_cell.angle_gamma   90.00
#
_symmetry.space_group_name_H-M   'P 1'
#
loop_
_entity.id
_entity.type
_entity.pdbx_description
1 polymer ?
#
loop_
_entity_poly.entity_id
_entity_poly.type
_entity_poly.pdbx_seq_one_letter_code
_entity_poly.pdbx_strand_id
1 'polypeptide(L)'
;TDAVLRETDIRRKRRVLIGRGDDCDIKLVNDRVSRHHCEILYKDGHYELHDLGSTNGTYVDGVRVTRTVLRNGAVINVPAQVFAFTGGMLHYHAHQSGISIQLVNVYKTVKNANTGKPLNIVDGTSLQVEPNSFVVLVGGSGTGKSSLLTCITGTAPCTAGSVKFDGLDTRSNRNAFEAALGYVPQKDIMHDNLTVEQSLTYTAKLRIAHDATRAEIAAAVAHAIEAVDLQGREKTFISKLSGGQKKRVSIAMELLANPRLLILDEPTSGLSPDLDRSMMELCRRLSHQNCTVLMVTHNMSNINLCDKIAFLGVGGVLCYYGAPEKLNDYFDVEMTSDIFEKLRDPAQIEHYREKYFTTPEFNRLLAVCPEAAQEADKRCSQ
;
A
#
# COMPACT_ATOMS: atom_id res chain seq x y z
N THR A 1 6.20 17.33 -2.05
CA THR A 1 5.89 17.79 -3.42
C THR A 1 4.44 17.46 -3.67
N ASP A 2 3.60 18.50 -3.73
CA ASP A 2 2.17 18.37 -3.97
C ASP A 2 1.95 17.66 -5.31
N ALA A 3 1.16 16.59 -5.29
CA ALA A 3 0.74 15.91 -6.52
C ALA A 3 -0.09 16.91 -7.34
N VAL A 4 0.47 17.38 -8.45
CA VAL A 4 -0.18 18.37 -9.31
C VAL A 4 -1.39 17.70 -9.98
N LEU A 5 -2.59 18.13 -9.62
CA LEU A 5 -3.81 17.73 -10.32
C LEU A 5 -3.70 18.21 -11.78
N ARG A 6 -3.74 17.28 -12.72
CA ARG A 6 -3.82 17.57 -14.15
C ARG A 6 -5.25 17.48 -14.64
N GLU A 7 -5.56 18.33 -15.57
CA GLU A 7 -6.82 18.34 -16.28
C GLU A 7 -6.55 18.23 -17.77
N THR A 8 -7.19 17.26 -18.41
CA THR A 8 -7.12 17.11 -19.87
C THR A 8 -8.51 17.34 -20.45
N ASP A 9 -8.65 18.42 -21.22
CA ASP A 9 -9.88 18.73 -21.97
C ASP A 9 -9.96 17.84 -23.21
N ILE A 10 -10.94 16.94 -23.25
CA ILE A 10 -11.17 16.02 -24.35
C ILE A 10 -12.35 16.43 -25.24
N ARG A 11 -13.03 17.58 -24.95
CA ARG A 11 -14.20 18.07 -25.70
C ARG A 11 -13.89 18.39 -27.16
N ARG A 12 -12.65 18.80 -27.43
CA ARG A 12 -12.22 19.17 -28.80
C ARG A 12 -11.63 17.99 -29.57
N LYS A 13 -11.48 16.83 -28.93
CA LYS A 13 -10.91 15.63 -29.55
C LYS A 13 -12.02 14.61 -29.83
N ARG A 14 -12.06 14.09 -31.04
CA ARG A 14 -12.97 12.98 -31.38
C ARG A 14 -12.50 11.66 -30.79
N ARG A 15 -11.21 11.55 -30.53
CA ARG A 15 -10.54 10.38 -29.97
C ARG A 15 -9.44 10.83 -29.02
N VAL A 16 -9.29 10.16 -27.88
CA VAL A 16 -8.17 10.32 -26.95
C VAL A 16 -7.63 8.94 -26.64
N LEU A 17 -6.37 8.69 -27.00
CA LEU A 17 -5.66 7.46 -26.77
C LEU A 17 -4.87 7.53 -25.47
N ILE A 18 -5.02 6.52 -24.61
CA ILE A 18 -4.35 6.39 -23.31
C ILE A 18 -3.49 5.14 -23.32
N GLY A 19 -2.22 5.25 -22.94
CA GLY A 19 -1.31 4.13 -22.89
C GLY A 19 0.12 4.55 -22.57
N ARG A 20 1.09 3.61 -22.61
CA ARG A 20 2.50 3.90 -22.40
C ARG A 20 3.25 4.24 -23.71
N GLY A 21 2.63 4.07 -24.86
CA GLY A 21 3.21 4.40 -26.16
C GLY A 21 3.48 5.89 -26.34
N ASP A 22 4.50 6.21 -27.14
CA ASP A 22 4.89 7.62 -27.41
C ASP A 22 3.86 8.35 -28.27
N ASP A 23 3.00 7.62 -28.95
CA ASP A 23 1.92 8.10 -29.80
C ASP A 23 0.58 8.30 -29.05
N CYS A 24 0.55 8.02 -27.74
CA CYS A 24 -0.64 8.23 -26.93
C CYS A 24 -0.85 9.71 -26.60
N ASP A 25 -2.12 10.17 -26.64
CA ASP A 25 -2.51 11.51 -26.18
C ASP A 25 -2.27 11.72 -24.68
N ILE A 26 -2.49 10.66 -23.89
CA ILE A 26 -2.16 10.60 -22.45
C ILE A 26 -1.18 9.46 -22.27
N LYS A 27 0.09 9.81 -22.14
CA LYS A 27 1.17 8.86 -21.92
C LYS A 27 1.31 8.53 -20.44
N LEU A 28 1.23 7.25 -20.10
CA LEU A 28 1.40 6.71 -18.76
C LEU A 28 2.72 5.94 -18.67
N VAL A 29 3.63 6.40 -17.81
CA VAL A 29 4.94 5.75 -17.62
C VAL A 29 4.81 4.64 -16.59
N ASN A 30 4.32 3.48 -17.01
CA ASN A 30 4.21 2.30 -16.15
C ASN A 30 4.20 1.03 -17.02
N ASP A 31 5.04 0.04 -16.68
CA ASP A 31 5.23 -1.20 -17.46
C ASP A 31 4.01 -2.12 -17.45
N ARG A 32 3.04 -1.91 -16.55
CA ARG A 32 1.77 -2.63 -16.52
C ARG A 32 0.72 -2.05 -17.48
N VAL A 33 0.93 -0.85 -17.98
CA VAL A 33 0.07 -0.21 -18.97
C VAL A 33 0.48 -0.68 -20.35
N SER A 34 -0.46 -1.17 -21.17
CA SER A 34 -0.20 -1.54 -22.56
C SER A 34 0.18 -0.29 -23.38
N ARG A 35 0.92 -0.46 -24.48
CA ARG A 35 1.30 0.66 -25.37
C ARG A 35 0.07 1.47 -25.77
N HIS A 36 -0.95 0.79 -26.25
CA HIS A 36 -2.29 1.34 -26.45
C HIS A 36 -3.23 0.61 -25.48
N HIS A 37 -3.58 1.27 -24.37
CA HIS A 37 -4.32 0.61 -23.31
C HIS A 37 -5.82 0.72 -23.50
N CYS A 38 -6.30 1.95 -23.61
CA CYS A 38 -7.70 2.26 -23.89
C CYS A 38 -7.82 3.57 -24.66
N GLU A 39 -9.00 3.81 -25.22
CA GLU A 39 -9.34 5.05 -25.90
C GLU A 39 -10.68 5.58 -25.43
N ILE A 40 -10.84 6.89 -25.50
CA ILE A 40 -12.12 7.56 -25.28
C ILE A 40 -12.55 8.18 -26.61
N LEU A 41 -13.72 7.82 -27.08
CA LEU A 41 -14.32 8.32 -28.32
C LEU A 41 -15.49 9.23 -27.99
N TYR A 42 -15.60 10.36 -28.69
CA TYR A 42 -16.83 11.18 -28.68
C TYR A 42 -17.67 10.82 -29.89
N LYS A 43 -18.83 10.22 -29.64
CA LYS A 43 -19.75 9.76 -30.69
C LYS A 43 -21.20 9.99 -30.26
N ASP A 44 -22.03 10.46 -31.19
CA ASP A 44 -23.49 10.63 -31.04
C ASP A 44 -23.88 11.39 -29.75
N GLY A 45 -23.08 12.42 -29.38
CA GLY A 45 -23.36 13.30 -28.22
C GLY A 45 -22.88 12.76 -26.87
N HIS A 46 -22.20 11.60 -26.82
CA HIS A 46 -21.69 11.01 -25.60
C HIS A 46 -20.24 10.52 -25.74
N TYR A 47 -19.57 10.28 -24.61
CA TYR A 47 -18.22 9.72 -24.56
C TYR A 47 -18.30 8.23 -24.29
N GLU A 48 -17.62 7.45 -25.11
CA GLU A 48 -17.46 6.00 -24.95
C GLU A 48 -16.01 5.66 -24.66
N LEU A 49 -15.75 4.86 -23.64
CA LEU A 49 -14.46 4.29 -23.35
C LEU A 49 -14.40 2.88 -23.94
N HIS A 50 -13.31 2.58 -24.66
CA HIS A 50 -13.00 1.27 -25.22
C HIS A 50 -11.66 0.79 -24.69
N ASP A 51 -11.60 -0.40 -24.10
CA ASP A 51 -10.35 -1.10 -23.80
C ASP A 51 -9.82 -1.72 -25.11
N LEU A 52 -8.55 -1.50 -25.40
CA LEU A 52 -7.91 -1.97 -26.65
C LEU A 52 -7.24 -3.35 -26.51
N GLY A 53 -7.82 -4.22 -25.68
CA GLY A 53 -7.26 -5.54 -25.39
C GLY A 53 -6.09 -5.45 -24.40
N SER A 54 -6.19 -4.52 -23.45
CA SER A 54 -5.13 -4.29 -22.49
C SER A 54 -4.85 -5.52 -21.63
N THR A 55 -3.59 -5.74 -21.26
CA THR A 55 -3.16 -6.88 -20.45
C THR A 55 -3.83 -6.89 -19.08
N ASN A 56 -3.79 -5.76 -18.41
CA ASN A 56 -4.27 -5.65 -17.03
C ASN A 56 -5.69 -5.09 -16.90
N GLY A 57 -6.33 -4.75 -18.02
CA GLY A 57 -7.73 -4.30 -18.08
C GLY A 57 -7.94 -2.84 -17.73
N THR A 58 -9.05 -2.30 -18.23
CA THR A 58 -9.60 -0.98 -17.89
C THR A 58 -10.85 -1.19 -17.07
N TYR A 59 -11.01 -0.38 -16.03
CA TYR A 59 -12.15 -0.43 -15.11
C TYR A 59 -12.87 0.91 -15.07
N VAL A 60 -14.18 0.88 -15.02
CA VAL A 60 -15.02 2.06 -14.81
C VAL A 60 -15.92 1.78 -13.61
N ASP A 61 -15.87 2.66 -12.61
CA ASP A 61 -16.61 2.53 -11.34
C ASP A 61 -16.40 1.15 -10.68
N GLY A 62 -15.14 0.66 -10.73
CA GLY A 62 -14.72 -0.63 -10.16
C GLY A 62 -15.07 -1.86 -11.01
N VAL A 63 -15.78 -1.72 -12.12
CA VAL A 63 -16.16 -2.83 -13.02
C VAL A 63 -15.21 -2.87 -14.22
N ARG A 64 -14.66 -4.05 -14.52
CA ARG A 64 -13.86 -4.27 -15.75
C ARG A 64 -14.73 -4.11 -16.98
N VAL A 65 -14.28 -3.30 -17.92
CA VAL A 65 -15.04 -2.99 -19.14
C VAL A 65 -14.21 -3.26 -20.40
N THR A 66 -14.85 -3.71 -21.47
CA THR A 66 -14.30 -3.69 -22.82
C THR A 66 -14.80 -2.46 -23.59
N ARG A 67 -16.03 -2.03 -23.30
CA ARG A 67 -16.66 -0.84 -23.85
C ARG A 67 -17.73 -0.34 -22.89
N THR A 68 -17.81 0.98 -22.67
CA THR A 68 -18.87 1.59 -21.84
C THR A 68 -19.04 3.06 -22.16
N VAL A 69 -20.24 3.60 -21.93
CA VAL A 69 -20.53 5.03 -22.00
C VAL A 69 -20.11 5.68 -20.68
N LEU A 70 -19.32 6.74 -20.77
CA LEU A 70 -18.88 7.50 -19.60
C LEU A 70 -19.97 8.47 -19.14
N ARG A 71 -20.33 8.40 -17.87
CA ARG A 71 -21.23 9.35 -17.20
C ARG A 71 -20.41 10.36 -16.41
N ASN A 72 -20.97 11.56 -16.17
CA ASN A 72 -20.32 12.52 -15.28
C ASN A 72 -20.13 11.92 -13.89
N GLY A 73 -18.92 12.08 -13.36
CA GLY A 73 -18.50 11.47 -12.10
C GLY A 73 -17.92 10.05 -12.24
N ALA A 74 -17.89 9.48 -13.46
CA ALA A 74 -17.29 8.15 -13.66
C ALA A 74 -15.80 8.14 -13.28
N VAL A 75 -15.39 7.10 -12.56
CA VAL A 75 -14.01 6.87 -12.16
C VAL A 75 -13.41 5.79 -13.06
N ILE A 76 -12.43 6.20 -13.88
CA ILE A 76 -11.71 5.29 -14.80
C ILE A 76 -10.41 4.86 -14.14
N ASN A 77 -10.20 3.57 -14.03
CA ASN A 77 -8.97 3.00 -13.50
C ASN A 77 -8.24 2.22 -14.60
N VAL A 78 -6.98 2.59 -14.83
CA VAL A 78 -5.99 1.80 -15.56
C VAL A 78 -4.84 1.48 -14.60
N PRO A 79 -3.94 0.53 -14.87
CA PRO A 79 -2.85 0.23 -13.95
C PRO A 79 -2.09 1.50 -13.55
N ALA A 80 -1.98 1.72 -12.24
CA ALA A 80 -1.28 2.85 -11.62
C ALA A 80 -1.85 4.26 -11.89
N GLN A 81 -3.00 4.41 -12.55
CA GLN A 81 -3.61 5.72 -12.79
C GLN A 81 -5.12 5.67 -12.62
N VAL A 82 -5.64 6.64 -11.88
CA VAL A 82 -7.08 6.89 -11.72
C VAL A 82 -7.42 8.22 -12.40
N PHE A 83 -8.49 8.20 -13.20
CA PHE A 83 -9.05 9.40 -13.82
C PHE A 83 -10.48 9.60 -13.32
N ALA A 84 -10.84 10.83 -12.99
CA ALA A 84 -12.23 11.23 -12.81
C ALA A 84 -12.70 11.92 -14.08
N PHE A 85 -13.82 11.45 -14.65
CA PHE A 85 -14.41 12.03 -15.85
C PHE A 85 -15.57 12.96 -15.50
N THR A 86 -15.53 14.21 -15.97
CA THR A 86 -16.62 15.18 -15.76
C THR A 86 -16.75 16.10 -16.96
N GLY A 87 -17.89 16.05 -17.65
CA GLY A 87 -18.23 17.01 -18.73
C GLY A 87 -17.23 17.09 -19.88
N GLY A 88 -16.54 15.98 -20.20
CA GLY A 88 -15.49 15.97 -21.22
C GLY A 88 -14.14 16.47 -20.71
N MET A 89 -13.95 16.48 -19.40
CA MET A 89 -12.66 16.71 -18.73
C MET A 89 -12.22 15.42 -18.05
N LEU A 90 -10.93 15.12 -18.14
CA LEU A 90 -10.27 14.08 -17.35
C LEU A 90 -9.38 14.72 -16.29
N HIS A 91 -9.69 14.46 -15.04
CA HIS A 91 -8.92 14.91 -13.88
C HIS A 91 -8.07 13.76 -13.35
N TYR A 92 -6.77 13.96 -13.17
CA TYR A 92 -5.86 12.95 -12.66
C TYR A 92 -4.58 13.57 -12.08
N HIS A 93 -3.89 12.86 -11.21
CA HIS A 93 -2.63 13.32 -10.67
C HIS A 93 -1.46 12.99 -11.63
N ALA A 94 -0.64 14.00 -11.94
CA ALA A 94 0.40 13.92 -12.96
C ALA A 94 1.59 13.04 -12.60
N HIS A 95 1.84 12.83 -11.32
CA HIS A 95 2.93 12.00 -10.84
C HIS A 95 2.37 10.82 -10.04
N GLN A 96 2.93 9.63 -10.30
CA GLN A 96 2.70 8.48 -9.46
C GLN A 96 3.41 8.71 -8.12
N SER A 97 2.71 9.31 -7.16
CA SER A 97 3.15 9.30 -5.77
C SER A 97 2.73 7.99 -5.10
N GLY A 98 3.33 7.65 -3.99
CA GLY A 98 2.83 6.61 -3.12
C GLY A 98 1.36 6.84 -2.76
N ILE A 99 0.68 5.80 -2.32
CA ILE A 99 -0.73 5.85 -1.88
C ILE A 99 -0.79 6.41 -0.45
N SER A 100 -1.71 7.34 -0.20
CA SER A 100 -2.13 7.64 1.17
C SER A 100 -3.08 6.56 1.69
N ILE A 101 -2.93 6.15 2.96
CA ILE A 101 -3.82 5.17 3.59
C ILE A 101 -4.57 5.87 4.71
N GLN A 102 -5.89 5.76 4.72
CA GLN A 102 -6.73 6.23 5.81
C GLN A 102 -7.49 5.04 6.39
N LEU A 103 -7.25 4.77 7.66
CA LEU A 103 -8.03 3.84 8.46
C LEU A 103 -9.02 4.67 9.26
N VAL A 104 -10.30 4.35 9.15
CA VAL A 104 -11.37 5.10 9.83
C VAL A 104 -12.22 4.12 10.62
N ASN A 105 -12.05 4.15 11.94
CA ASN A 105 -12.78 3.31 12.89
C ASN A 105 -12.80 1.82 12.48
N VAL A 106 -11.61 1.28 12.15
CA VAL A 106 -11.47 -0.08 11.62
C VAL A 106 -11.61 -1.09 12.74
N TYR A 107 -12.60 -1.98 12.61
CA TYR A 107 -12.84 -3.12 13.49
C TYR A 107 -12.67 -4.43 12.75
N LYS A 108 -12.11 -5.42 13.45
CA LYS A 108 -12.14 -6.82 13.03
C LYS A 108 -12.60 -7.68 14.18
N THR A 109 -13.83 -8.17 14.09
CA THR A 109 -14.45 -9.03 15.08
C THR A 109 -14.44 -10.47 14.60
N VAL A 110 -14.03 -11.38 15.46
CA VAL A 110 -14.05 -12.83 15.22
C VAL A 110 -14.80 -13.53 16.33
N LYS A 111 -15.21 -14.78 16.11
CA LYS A 111 -15.73 -15.63 17.19
C LYS A 111 -14.55 -16.14 18.03
N ASN A 112 -14.57 -15.88 19.33
CA ASN A 112 -13.62 -16.49 20.25
C ASN A 112 -13.83 -18.01 20.26
N ALA A 113 -12.78 -18.77 19.97
CA ALA A 113 -12.84 -20.22 19.83
C ALA A 113 -13.27 -20.94 21.13
N ASN A 114 -12.94 -20.36 22.30
CA ASN A 114 -13.21 -20.97 23.61
C ASN A 114 -14.60 -20.60 24.14
N THR A 115 -15.07 -19.37 23.92
CA THR A 115 -16.29 -18.84 24.52
C THR A 115 -17.45 -18.71 23.54
N GLY A 116 -17.17 -18.78 22.23
CA GLY A 116 -18.14 -18.51 21.16
C GLY A 116 -18.60 -17.05 21.05
N LYS A 117 -18.17 -16.19 21.96
CA LYS A 117 -18.54 -14.77 21.99
C LYS A 117 -17.77 -13.95 20.96
N PRO A 118 -18.31 -12.81 20.48
CA PRO A 118 -17.57 -11.87 19.65
C PRO A 118 -16.32 -11.37 20.39
N LEU A 119 -15.20 -11.29 19.67
CA LEU A 119 -13.92 -10.76 20.14
C LEU A 119 -13.34 -9.82 19.07
N ASN A 120 -13.09 -8.57 19.44
CA ASN A 120 -12.38 -7.65 18.58
C ASN A 120 -10.89 -7.98 18.60
N ILE A 121 -10.31 -8.27 17.44
CA ILE A 121 -8.88 -8.48 17.23
C ILE A 121 -8.21 -7.24 16.58
N VAL A 122 -9.03 -6.30 16.08
CA VAL A 122 -8.71 -4.91 15.75
C VAL A 122 -9.88 -4.10 16.30
N ASP A 123 -9.59 -3.06 17.07
CA ASP A 123 -10.60 -2.37 17.88
C ASP A 123 -10.54 -0.84 17.67
N GLY A 124 -11.30 -0.36 16.68
CA GLY A 124 -11.48 1.06 16.40
C GLY A 124 -10.24 1.78 15.89
N THR A 125 -9.34 1.10 15.16
CA THR A 125 -8.10 1.71 14.66
C THR A 125 -8.40 2.80 13.64
N SER A 126 -7.90 4.02 13.92
CA SER A 126 -8.01 5.19 13.03
C SER A 126 -6.64 5.86 12.92
N LEU A 127 -6.08 5.94 11.70
CA LEU A 127 -4.82 6.63 11.42
C LEU A 127 -4.74 7.02 9.94
N GLN A 128 -3.84 7.96 9.64
CA GLN A 128 -3.52 8.35 8.26
C GLN A 128 -2.03 8.14 7.99
N VAL A 129 -1.73 7.33 6.96
CA VAL A 129 -0.39 7.19 6.38
C VAL A 129 -0.28 8.16 5.21
N GLU A 130 0.72 9.02 5.26
CA GLU A 130 0.99 9.97 4.18
C GLU A 130 1.62 9.25 2.96
N PRO A 131 1.39 9.74 1.74
CA PRO A 131 2.06 9.18 0.56
C PRO A 131 3.57 9.34 0.67
N ASN A 132 4.31 8.40 0.05
CA ASN A 132 5.78 8.39 0.03
C ASN A 132 6.42 8.37 1.42
N SER A 133 5.74 7.80 2.41
CA SER A 133 6.28 7.63 3.76
C SER A 133 6.60 6.18 4.06
N PHE A 134 7.56 5.98 4.94
CA PHE A 134 7.89 4.68 5.51
C PHE A 134 7.30 4.58 6.92
N VAL A 135 6.26 3.79 7.08
CA VAL A 135 5.55 3.59 8.36
C VAL A 135 5.79 2.18 8.86
N VAL A 136 6.08 2.06 10.14
CA VAL A 136 6.28 0.78 10.81
C VAL A 136 5.13 0.52 11.79
N LEU A 137 4.44 -0.60 11.63
CA LEU A 137 3.41 -1.09 12.52
C LEU A 137 4.04 -2.07 13.53
N VAL A 138 4.07 -1.67 14.79
CA VAL A 138 4.70 -2.41 15.87
C VAL A 138 3.66 -2.90 16.87
N GLY A 139 3.98 -3.98 17.54
CA GLY A 139 3.16 -4.54 18.63
C GLY A 139 3.63 -5.95 19.00
N GLY A 140 3.31 -6.40 20.19
CA GLY A 140 3.62 -7.74 20.67
C GLY A 140 2.97 -8.86 19.82
N SER A 141 3.27 -10.12 20.15
CA SER A 141 2.59 -11.25 19.53
C SER A 141 1.10 -11.22 19.89
N GLY A 142 0.23 -11.46 18.91
CA GLY A 142 -1.23 -11.50 19.13
C GLY A 142 -1.92 -10.13 19.26
N THR A 143 -1.22 -8.99 19.03
CA THR A 143 -1.84 -7.65 19.08
C THR A 143 -2.65 -7.28 17.83
N GLY A 144 -2.94 -8.21 16.93
CA GLY A 144 -3.79 -7.94 15.76
C GLY A 144 -3.11 -7.32 14.54
N LYS A 145 -1.76 -7.19 14.50
CA LYS A 145 -1.01 -6.62 13.37
C LYS A 145 -1.35 -7.25 12.03
N SER A 146 -1.22 -8.57 11.92
CA SER A 146 -1.53 -9.30 10.67
C SER A 146 -3.02 -9.20 10.32
N SER A 147 -3.90 -9.12 11.32
CA SER A 147 -5.34 -8.91 11.09
C SER A 147 -5.62 -7.51 10.54
N LEU A 148 -4.93 -6.49 11.04
CA LEU A 148 -5.01 -5.13 10.50
C LEU A 148 -4.46 -5.09 9.07
N LEU A 149 -3.34 -5.78 8.79
CA LEU A 149 -2.83 -5.91 7.41
C LEU A 149 -3.85 -6.55 6.47
N THR A 150 -4.55 -7.62 6.90
CA THR A 150 -5.57 -8.25 6.05
C THR A 150 -6.76 -7.34 5.79
N CYS A 151 -7.08 -6.41 6.71
CA CYS A 151 -8.07 -5.36 6.48
C CYS A 151 -7.56 -4.34 5.45
N ILE A 152 -6.29 -3.92 5.55
CA ILE A 152 -5.67 -2.95 4.64
C ILE A 152 -5.56 -3.53 3.22
N THR A 153 -5.09 -4.76 3.09
CA THR A 153 -4.97 -5.44 1.77
C THR A 153 -6.32 -5.87 1.18
N GLY A 154 -7.38 -5.88 1.99
CA GLY A 154 -8.70 -6.35 1.58
C GLY A 154 -8.82 -7.87 1.45
N THR A 155 -7.78 -8.66 1.81
CA THR A 155 -7.82 -10.13 1.79
C THR A 155 -8.81 -10.70 2.80
N ALA A 156 -8.97 -10.03 3.95
CA ALA A 156 -10.02 -10.30 4.92
C ALA A 156 -10.59 -8.96 5.41
N PRO A 157 -11.65 -8.43 4.77
CA PRO A 157 -12.16 -7.09 5.03
C PRO A 157 -12.54 -6.87 6.50
N CYS A 158 -12.45 -5.64 6.96
CA CYS A 158 -12.87 -5.24 8.30
C CYS A 158 -14.38 -5.49 8.50
N THR A 159 -14.78 -5.74 9.74
CA THR A 159 -16.21 -5.99 10.10
C THR A 159 -16.99 -4.68 10.24
N ALA A 160 -16.30 -3.59 10.62
CA ALA A 160 -16.86 -2.24 10.65
C ALA A 160 -15.76 -1.22 10.36
N GLY A 161 -16.14 0.03 10.10
CA GLY A 161 -15.24 1.09 9.65
C GLY A 161 -14.87 0.98 8.18
N SER A 162 -13.91 1.76 7.73
CA SER A 162 -13.47 1.79 6.34
C SER A 162 -11.95 1.93 6.20
N VAL A 163 -11.42 1.37 5.11
CA VAL A 163 -10.05 1.57 4.64
C VAL A 163 -10.14 2.35 3.34
N LYS A 164 -9.48 3.49 3.27
CA LYS A 164 -9.45 4.33 2.08
C LYS A 164 -8.02 4.48 1.57
N PHE A 165 -7.84 4.40 0.26
CA PHE A 165 -6.60 4.71 -0.45
C PHE A 165 -6.84 5.95 -1.31
N ASP A 166 -5.99 6.97 -1.14
CA ASP A 166 -6.17 8.27 -1.79
C ASP A 166 -7.60 8.84 -1.64
N GLY A 167 -8.21 8.64 -0.45
CA GLY A 167 -9.57 9.06 -0.15
C GLY A 167 -10.70 8.16 -0.67
N LEU A 168 -10.39 7.16 -1.50
CA LEU A 168 -11.36 6.22 -2.08
C LEU A 168 -11.47 4.94 -1.25
N ASP A 169 -12.71 4.53 -0.93
CA ASP A 169 -12.95 3.28 -0.20
C ASP A 169 -12.46 2.07 -0.98
N THR A 170 -11.65 1.22 -0.32
CA THR A 170 -11.01 0.06 -0.96
C THR A 170 -12.00 -1.05 -1.31
N ARG A 171 -13.17 -1.13 -0.65
CA ARG A 171 -14.19 -2.14 -0.95
C ARG A 171 -14.85 -1.89 -2.30
N SER A 172 -15.15 -0.62 -2.59
CA SER A 172 -15.78 -0.20 -3.84
C SER A 172 -14.79 -0.15 -5.01
N ASN A 173 -13.48 0.00 -4.73
CA ASN A 173 -12.43 0.21 -5.74
C ASN A 173 -11.33 -0.86 -5.70
N ARG A 174 -11.63 -2.07 -5.23
CA ARG A 174 -10.66 -3.14 -4.98
C ARG A 174 -9.72 -3.40 -6.15
N ASN A 175 -10.28 -3.58 -7.36
CA ASN A 175 -9.50 -3.91 -8.55
C ASN A 175 -8.48 -2.83 -8.94
N ALA A 176 -8.81 -1.54 -8.67
CA ALA A 176 -7.89 -0.44 -8.91
C ALA A 176 -6.67 -0.49 -7.99
N PHE A 177 -6.88 -0.89 -6.74
CA PHE A 177 -5.83 -0.89 -5.73
C PHE A 177 -5.00 -2.17 -5.72
N GLU A 178 -5.57 -3.34 -6.07
CA GLU A 178 -4.80 -4.58 -6.25
C GLU A 178 -3.64 -4.40 -7.24
N ALA A 179 -3.85 -3.58 -8.28
CA ALA A 179 -2.81 -3.28 -9.26
C ALA A 179 -1.68 -2.39 -8.71
N ALA A 180 -1.96 -1.59 -7.69
CA ALA A 180 -1.01 -0.63 -7.10
C ALA A 180 -0.34 -1.16 -5.82
N LEU A 181 -0.75 -2.33 -5.34
CA LEU A 181 -0.30 -2.95 -4.10
C LEU A 181 0.77 -4.01 -4.37
N GLY A 182 1.92 -3.91 -3.69
CA GLY A 182 2.89 -4.99 -3.51
C GLY A 182 2.77 -5.55 -2.10
N TYR A 183 2.78 -6.88 -1.95
CA TYR A 183 2.70 -7.54 -0.65
C TYR A 183 3.78 -8.61 -0.50
N VAL A 184 4.66 -8.42 0.47
CA VAL A 184 5.70 -9.39 0.83
C VAL A 184 5.29 -10.11 2.12
N PRO A 185 4.90 -11.39 2.05
CA PRO A 185 4.47 -12.15 3.21
C PRO A 185 5.64 -12.50 4.13
N GLN A 186 5.32 -12.87 5.38
CA GLN A 186 6.31 -13.31 6.36
C GLN A 186 7.13 -14.51 5.85
N LYS A 187 6.48 -15.52 5.26
CA LYS A 187 7.14 -16.65 4.62
C LYS A 187 7.35 -16.38 3.14
N ASP A 188 8.60 -16.50 2.68
CA ASP A 188 8.90 -16.32 1.26
C ASP A 188 8.28 -17.44 0.41
N ILE A 189 7.65 -17.05 -0.69
CA ILE A 189 7.04 -17.96 -1.68
C ILE A 189 7.87 -17.86 -2.94
N MET A 190 8.90 -18.73 -3.06
CA MET A 190 9.83 -18.72 -4.19
C MET A 190 10.20 -20.13 -4.62
N HIS A 191 10.63 -20.25 -5.88
CA HIS A 191 11.15 -21.51 -6.43
C HIS A 191 12.67 -21.61 -6.19
N ASP A 192 13.09 -22.41 -5.24
CA ASP A 192 14.48 -22.57 -4.82
C ASP A 192 15.44 -23.06 -5.93
N ASN A 193 14.90 -23.70 -6.96
CA ASN A 193 15.65 -24.24 -8.12
C ASN A 193 15.83 -23.24 -9.28
N LEU A 194 15.38 -22.01 -9.12
CA LEU A 194 15.62 -20.93 -10.08
C LEU A 194 16.75 -20.02 -9.61
N THR A 195 17.42 -19.37 -10.55
CA THR A 195 18.33 -18.26 -10.23
C THR A 195 17.50 -16.99 -9.95
N VAL A 196 18.15 -15.99 -9.32
CA VAL A 196 17.52 -14.69 -9.08
C VAL A 196 16.95 -14.09 -10.37
N GLU A 197 17.77 -14.01 -11.42
CA GLU A 197 17.36 -13.48 -12.73
C GLU A 197 16.21 -14.27 -13.35
N GLN A 198 16.24 -15.60 -13.27
CA GLN A 198 15.17 -16.45 -13.80
C GLN A 198 13.84 -16.19 -13.05
N SER A 199 13.89 -16.16 -11.72
CA SER A 199 12.70 -15.92 -10.90
C SER A 199 12.08 -14.55 -11.21
N LEU A 200 12.90 -13.50 -11.27
CA LEU A 200 12.43 -12.15 -11.61
C LEU A 200 11.93 -12.06 -13.05
N THR A 201 12.61 -12.73 -14.00
CA THR A 201 12.17 -12.73 -15.41
C THR A 201 10.79 -13.40 -15.58
N TYR A 202 10.54 -14.53 -14.89
CA TYR A 202 9.24 -15.17 -14.94
C TYR A 202 8.15 -14.32 -14.27
N THR A 203 8.47 -13.69 -13.14
CA THR A 203 7.56 -12.76 -12.48
C THR A 203 7.25 -11.54 -13.35
N ALA A 204 8.26 -10.97 -14.02
CA ALA A 204 8.09 -9.86 -14.94
C ALA A 204 7.13 -10.21 -16.09
N LYS A 205 7.30 -11.40 -16.70
CA LYS A 205 6.40 -11.89 -17.77
C LYS A 205 4.94 -12.05 -17.35
N LEU A 206 4.69 -12.26 -16.06
CA LEU A 206 3.33 -12.38 -15.51
C LEU A 206 2.71 -11.04 -15.11
N ARG A 207 3.54 -10.04 -14.77
CA ARG A 207 3.07 -8.77 -14.20
C ARG A 207 3.16 -7.59 -15.16
N ILE A 208 4.15 -7.57 -16.04
CA ILE A 208 4.34 -6.51 -17.06
C ILE A 208 3.36 -6.74 -18.22
N ALA A 209 3.05 -5.68 -18.95
CA ALA A 209 2.17 -5.77 -20.10
C ALA A 209 2.69 -6.75 -21.17
N HIS A 210 1.80 -7.55 -21.77
CA HIS A 210 2.19 -8.61 -22.74
C HIS A 210 2.85 -8.07 -24.00
N ASP A 211 2.66 -6.80 -24.32
CA ASP A 211 3.28 -6.11 -25.44
C ASP A 211 4.70 -5.59 -25.13
N ALA A 212 5.22 -5.91 -23.94
CA ALA A 212 6.60 -5.57 -23.56
C ALA A 212 7.60 -6.44 -24.34
N THR A 213 8.65 -5.81 -24.85
CA THR A 213 9.76 -6.45 -25.52
C THR A 213 10.65 -7.21 -24.53
N ARG A 214 11.45 -8.13 -25.05
CA ARG A 214 12.48 -8.81 -24.23
C ARG A 214 13.47 -7.84 -23.59
N ALA A 215 13.80 -6.75 -24.29
CA ALA A 215 14.70 -5.73 -23.78
C ALA A 215 14.09 -4.94 -22.61
N GLU A 216 12.79 -4.57 -22.72
CA GLU A 216 12.05 -3.90 -21.62
C GLU A 216 11.95 -4.80 -20.39
N ILE A 217 11.66 -6.10 -20.56
CA ILE A 217 11.63 -7.07 -19.45
C ILE A 217 13.02 -7.19 -18.80
N ALA A 218 14.08 -7.31 -19.61
CA ALA A 218 15.44 -7.39 -19.08
C ALA A 218 15.85 -6.13 -18.32
N ALA A 219 15.48 -4.95 -18.81
CA ALA A 219 15.73 -3.67 -18.15
C ALA A 219 14.98 -3.58 -16.81
N ALA A 220 13.70 -3.97 -16.77
CA ALA A 220 12.89 -4.00 -15.55
C ALA A 220 13.49 -4.96 -14.49
N VAL A 221 13.96 -6.13 -14.90
CA VAL A 221 14.62 -7.11 -14.03
C VAL A 221 15.93 -6.55 -13.48
N ALA A 222 16.76 -5.94 -14.33
CA ALA A 222 18.02 -5.32 -13.90
C ALA A 222 17.77 -4.20 -12.89
N HIS A 223 16.80 -3.33 -13.15
CA HIS A 223 16.42 -2.26 -12.22
C HIS A 223 15.90 -2.80 -10.89
N ALA A 224 15.07 -3.86 -10.90
CA ALA A 224 14.58 -4.48 -9.68
C ALA A 224 15.72 -5.11 -8.83
N ILE A 225 16.72 -5.73 -9.48
CA ILE A 225 17.92 -6.28 -8.81
C ILE A 225 18.74 -5.15 -8.17
N GLU A 226 18.93 -4.05 -8.90
CA GLU A 226 19.65 -2.87 -8.40
C GLU A 226 18.93 -2.23 -7.22
N ALA A 227 17.62 -2.04 -7.31
CA ALA A 227 16.81 -1.41 -6.27
C ALA A 227 16.92 -2.11 -4.91
N VAL A 228 17.15 -3.44 -4.91
CA VAL A 228 17.28 -4.25 -3.68
C VAL A 228 18.71 -4.65 -3.33
N ASP A 229 19.73 -4.05 -3.96
CA ASP A 229 21.17 -4.32 -3.73
C ASP A 229 21.55 -5.80 -3.91
N LEU A 230 21.10 -6.43 -5.00
CA LEU A 230 21.43 -7.83 -5.35
C LEU A 230 22.32 -7.97 -6.60
N GLN A 231 22.99 -6.87 -7.03
CA GLN A 231 23.93 -6.91 -8.15
C GLN A 231 25.03 -7.96 -7.90
N GLY A 232 25.40 -8.68 -8.95
CA GLY A 232 26.36 -9.78 -8.89
C GLY A 232 25.79 -11.09 -8.35
N ARG A 233 24.49 -11.17 -8.05
CA ARG A 233 23.78 -12.39 -7.60
C ARG A 233 22.80 -12.94 -8.63
N GLU A 234 22.74 -12.38 -9.82
CA GLU A 234 21.77 -12.69 -10.89
C GLU A 234 21.71 -14.19 -11.22
N LYS A 235 22.89 -14.82 -11.29
CA LYS A 235 23.05 -16.26 -11.62
C LYS A 235 23.06 -17.16 -10.39
N THR A 236 22.92 -16.60 -9.17
CA THR A 236 22.88 -17.40 -7.94
C THR A 236 21.51 -18.07 -7.79
N PHE A 237 21.49 -19.36 -7.49
CA PHE A 237 20.24 -20.08 -7.18
C PHE A 237 19.63 -19.54 -5.88
N ILE A 238 18.30 -19.43 -5.84
CA ILE A 238 17.56 -18.93 -4.66
C ILE A 238 17.83 -19.79 -3.45
N SER A 239 17.97 -21.12 -3.61
CA SER A 239 18.34 -22.05 -2.53
C SER A 239 19.66 -21.73 -1.84
N LYS A 240 20.59 -21.04 -2.52
CA LYS A 240 21.91 -20.67 -2.01
C LYS A 240 21.99 -19.26 -1.40
N LEU A 241 20.89 -18.52 -1.41
CA LEU A 241 20.83 -17.19 -0.83
C LEU A 241 20.63 -17.25 0.69
N SER A 242 21.19 -16.26 1.41
CA SER A 242 20.87 -16.04 2.82
C SER A 242 19.40 -15.61 3.00
N GLY A 243 18.85 -15.72 4.22
CA GLY A 243 17.49 -15.29 4.51
C GLY A 243 17.20 -13.82 4.10
N GLY A 244 18.10 -12.91 4.43
CA GLY A 244 17.99 -11.51 4.02
C GLY A 244 18.04 -11.31 2.51
N GLN A 245 18.88 -12.07 1.79
CA GLN A 245 18.92 -12.03 0.33
C GLN A 245 17.64 -12.60 -0.29
N LYS A 246 17.08 -13.68 0.25
CA LYS A 246 15.77 -14.20 -0.18
C LYS A 246 14.67 -13.16 0.01
N LYS A 247 14.65 -12.47 1.15
CA LYS A 247 13.68 -11.41 1.40
C LYS A 247 13.82 -10.24 0.39
N ARG A 248 15.05 -9.88 0.02
CA ARG A 248 15.30 -8.88 -1.02
C ARG A 248 14.80 -9.33 -2.40
N VAL A 249 14.93 -10.62 -2.75
CA VAL A 249 14.33 -11.18 -3.98
C VAL A 249 12.80 -11.09 -3.92
N SER A 250 12.17 -11.40 -2.78
CA SER A 250 10.72 -11.24 -2.60
C SER A 250 10.28 -9.78 -2.83
N ILE A 251 11.03 -8.81 -2.31
CA ILE A 251 10.77 -7.38 -2.54
C ILE A 251 10.94 -7.05 -4.03
N ALA A 252 12.03 -7.50 -4.67
CA ALA A 252 12.29 -7.27 -6.09
C ALA A 252 11.15 -7.80 -6.99
N MET A 253 10.58 -8.96 -6.65
CA MET A 253 9.43 -9.54 -7.36
C MET A 253 8.20 -8.62 -7.28
N GLU A 254 7.97 -7.98 -6.15
CA GLU A 254 6.87 -7.02 -6.00
C GLU A 254 7.17 -5.69 -6.73
N LEU A 255 8.42 -5.22 -6.72
CA LEU A 255 8.83 -3.98 -7.40
C LEU A 255 8.65 -4.05 -8.93
N LEU A 256 8.72 -5.24 -9.55
CA LEU A 256 8.43 -5.43 -10.97
C LEU A 256 7.02 -4.97 -11.38
N ALA A 257 6.09 -4.89 -10.42
CA ALA A 257 4.75 -4.34 -10.65
C ALA A 257 4.70 -2.81 -10.51
N ASN A 258 5.81 -2.17 -10.17
CA ASN A 258 5.90 -0.75 -9.85
C ASN A 258 4.79 -0.31 -8.85
N PRO A 259 4.76 -0.90 -7.64
CA PRO A 259 3.70 -0.66 -6.68
C PRO A 259 3.77 0.75 -6.12
N ARG A 260 2.61 1.38 -5.90
CA ARG A 260 2.50 2.66 -5.18
C ARG A 260 2.41 2.47 -3.65
N LEU A 261 2.08 1.26 -3.22
CA LEU A 261 2.06 0.83 -1.82
C LEU A 261 2.74 -0.53 -1.70
N LEU A 262 3.78 -0.61 -0.89
CA LEU A 262 4.49 -1.85 -0.56
C LEU A 262 4.24 -2.21 0.90
N ILE A 263 3.64 -3.36 1.13
CA ILE A 263 3.39 -3.90 2.47
C ILE A 263 4.34 -5.07 2.72
N LEU A 264 5.02 -5.04 3.87
CA LEU A 264 6.00 -6.03 4.28
C LEU A 264 5.58 -6.63 5.64
N ASP A 265 5.31 -7.92 5.66
CA ASP A 265 4.92 -8.62 6.89
C ASP A 265 6.14 -9.30 7.51
N GLU A 266 6.64 -8.75 8.61
CA GLU A 266 7.82 -9.20 9.37
C GLU A 266 9.06 -9.53 8.50
N PRO A 267 9.51 -8.63 7.61
CA PRO A 267 10.57 -8.93 6.64
C PRO A 267 11.94 -9.12 7.29
N THR A 268 12.11 -8.68 8.53
CA THR A 268 13.37 -8.75 9.28
C THR A 268 13.39 -9.86 10.33
N SER A 269 12.33 -10.65 10.41
CA SER A 269 12.25 -11.77 11.37
C SER A 269 13.39 -12.78 11.15
N GLY A 270 14.15 -13.04 12.22
CA GLY A 270 15.28 -13.99 12.18
C GLY A 270 16.55 -13.45 11.49
N LEU A 271 16.61 -12.18 11.13
CA LEU A 271 17.82 -11.55 10.60
C LEU A 271 18.75 -11.05 11.72
N SER A 272 20.05 -10.96 11.42
CA SER A 272 21.01 -10.29 12.30
C SER A 272 20.73 -8.77 12.35
N PRO A 273 21.17 -8.06 13.41
CA PRO A 273 20.96 -6.62 13.55
C PRO A 273 21.43 -5.78 12.33
N ASP A 274 22.54 -6.16 11.71
CA ASP A 274 23.07 -5.48 10.53
C ASP A 274 22.16 -5.66 9.30
N LEU A 275 21.62 -6.87 9.11
CA LEU A 275 20.70 -7.18 8.03
C LEU A 275 19.34 -6.51 8.25
N ASP A 276 18.87 -6.42 9.51
CA ASP A 276 17.69 -5.67 9.88
C ASP A 276 17.86 -4.19 9.50
N ARG A 277 18.96 -3.57 9.95
CA ARG A 277 19.26 -2.16 9.59
C ARG A 277 19.29 -1.96 8.08
N SER A 278 19.98 -2.83 7.35
CA SER A 278 20.08 -2.76 5.90
C SER A 278 18.72 -2.90 5.20
N MET A 279 17.79 -3.68 5.78
CA MET A 279 16.42 -3.80 5.29
C MET A 279 15.61 -2.53 5.56
N MET A 280 15.74 -1.94 6.75
CA MET A 280 15.10 -0.67 7.09
C MET A 280 15.56 0.47 6.19
N GLU A 281 16.87 0.56 5.90
CA GLU A 281 17.44 1.52 4.96
C GLU A 281 16.92 1.32 3.53
N LEU A 282 16.78 0.07 3.09
CA LEU A 282 16.15 -0.25 1.80
C LEU A 282 14.70 0.26 1.76
N CYS A 283 13.89 -0.03 2.77
CA CYS A 283 12.49 0.41 2.85
C CYS A 283 12.37 1.94 2.83
N ARG A 284 13.26 2.64 3.54
CA ARG A 284 13.33 4.10 3.52
C ARG A 284 13.68 4.64 2.12
N ARG A 285 14.65 4.04 1.41
CA ARG A 285 14.96 4.44 0.03
C ARG A 285 13.75 4.25 -0.88
N LEU A 286 13.08 3.10 -0.79
CA LEU A 286 11.90 2.80 -1.60
C LEU A 286 10.76 3.78 -1.33
N SER A 287 10.54 4.19 -0.08
CA SER A 287 9.49 5.17 0.24
C SER A 287 9.75 6.54 -0.41
N HIS A 288 11.00 6.95 -0.58
CA HIS A 288 11.36 8.18 -1.26
C HIS A 288 11.33 8.08 -2.81
N GLN A 289 11.05 6.89 -3.35
CA GLN A 289 10.94 6.63 -4.80
C GLN A 289 9.49 6.42 -5.25
N ASN A 290 8.57 7.27 -4.77
CA ASN A 290 7.14 7.26 -5.14
C ASN A 290 6.36 6.00 -4.70
N CYS A 291 6.78 5.36 -3.63
CA CYS A 291 6.12 4.20 -3.03
C CYS A 291 5.88 4.45 -1.54
N THR A 292 4.65 4.30 -1.07
CA THR A 292 4.40 4.24 0.39
C THR A 292 4.81 2.87 0.89
N VAL A 293 5.56 2.81 1.98
CA VAL A 293 6.01 1.53 2.58
C VAL A 293 5.38 1.36 3.95
N LEU A 294 4.65 0.26 4.14
CA LEU A 294 4.09 -0.16 5.43
C LEU A 294 4.75 -1.48 5.84
N MET A 295 5.53 -1.46 6.90
CA MET A 295 6.20 -2.64 7.44
C MET A 295 5.58 -3.04 8.77
N VAL A 296 5.32 -4.32 8.95
CA VAL A 296 4.99 -4.90 10.26
C VAL A 296 6.24 -5.54 10.85
N THR A 297 6.54 -5.24 12.09
CA THR A 297 7.63 -5.89 12.84
C THR A 297 7.35 -5.89 14.34
N HIS A 298 8.04 -6.75 15.05
CA HIS A 298 8.16 -6.70 16.51
C HIS A 298 9.58 -6.27 16.96
N ASN A 299 10.50 -6.04 15.99
CA ASN A 299 11.86 -5.58 16.27
C ASN A 299 11.89 -4.05 16.36
N MET A 300 12.45 -3.53 17.46
CA MET A 300 12.54 -2.10 17.75
C MET A 300 13.93 -1.50 17.50
N SER A 301 14.92 -2.31 17.07
CA SER A 301 16.33 -1.89 17.07
C SER A 301 16.64 -0.74 16.11
N ASN A 302 15.97 -0.67 14.97
CA ASN A 302 16.24 0.31 13.92
C ASN A 302 15.00 1.14 13.52
N ILE A 303 14.01 1.25 14.42
CA ILE A 303 12.75 1.98 14.15
C ILE A 303 12.93 3.48 13.91
N ASN A 304 14.04 4.07 14.34
CA ASN A 304 14.40 5.45 14.08
C ASN A 304 14.64 5.75 12.57
N LEU A 305 14.71 4.72 11.74
CA LEU A 305 14.84 4.86 10.29
C LEU A 305 13.51 5.06 9.56
N CYS A 306 12.36 4.81 10.22
CA CYS A 306 11.05 5.08 9.62
C CYS A 306 10.59 6.53 9.90
N ASP A 307 9.61 6.99 9.12
CA ASP A 307 9.04 8.33 9.29
C ASP A 307 8.02 8.37 10.43
N LYS A 308 7.24 7.29 10.59
CA LYS A 308 6.25 7.16 11.67
C LYS A 308 6.12 5.73 12.15
N ILE A 309 5.71 5.59 13.40
CA ILE A 309 5.39 4.32 14.05
C ILE A 309 3.92 4.31 14.43
N ALA A 310 3.25 3.20 14.13
CA ALA A 310 1.95 2.86 14.68
C ALA A 310 2.15 1.74 15.71
N PHE A 311 1.85 1.98 16.99
CA PHE A 311 2.04 0.99 18.05
C PHE A 311 0.69 0.42 18.50
N LEU A 312 0.53 -0.90 18.33
CA LEU A 312 -0.68 -1.63 18.74
C LEU A 312 -0.49 -2.31 20.09
N GLY A 313 -1.41 -2.05 21.01
CA GLY A 313 -1.61 -2.80 22.23
C GLY A 313 -2.40 -4.08 21.99
N VAL A 314 -2.52 -4.92 23.03
CA VAL A 314 -3.33 -6.15 23.00
C VAL A 314 -4.79 -5.82 22.63
N GLY A 315 -5.40 -6.66 21.82
CA GLY A 315 -6.78 -6.43 21.31
C GLY A 315 -6.83 -5.56 20.05
N GLY A 316 -5.69 -5.24 19.42
CA GLY A 316 -5.64 -4.45 18.19
C GLY A 316 -5.96 -2.98 18.39
N VAL A 317 -5.65 -2.47 19.57
CA VAL A 317 -5.88 -1.07 19.96
C VAL A 317 -4.69 -0.23 19.53
N LEU A 318 -4.92 0.85 18.78
CA LEU A 318 -3.88 1.82 18.45
C LEU A 318 -3.60 2.72 19.67
N CYS A 319 -2.38 2.58 20.20
CA CYS A 319 -1.93 3.34 21.38
C CYS A 319 -1.03 4.53 21.01
N TYR A 320 -0.39 4.49 19.85
CA TYR A 320 0.48 5.56 19.37
C TYR A 320 0.53 5.58 17.86
N TYR A 321 0.54 6.77 17.26
CA TYR A 321 0.94 7.00 15.89
C TYR A 321 1.68 8.33 15.81
N GLY A 322 2.95 8.27 15.42
CA GLY A 322 3.79 9.48 15.40
C GLY A 322 5.25 9.19 15.06
N ALA A 323 6.08 10.21 15.22
CA ALA A 323 7.52 10.14 14.94
C ALA A 323 8.25 9.23 15.95
N PRO A 324 9.22 8.41 15.51
CA PRO A 324 9.94 7.48 16.38
C PRO A 324 10.66 8.17 17.57
N GLU A 325 11.16 9.38 17.37
CA GLU A 325 11.90 10.14 18.38
C GLU A 325 11.04 10.52 19.60
N LYS A 326 9.71 10.60 19.43
CA LYS A 326 8.77 10.97 20.51
C LYS A 326 8.25 9.76 21.29
N LEU A 327 8.65 8.54 20.91
CA LEU A 327 8.03 7.32 21.40
C LEU A 327 8.26 7.14 22.91
N ASN A 328 9.51 7.27 23.37
CA ASN A 328 9.86 7.08 24.79
C ASN A 328 9.21 8.12 25.69
N ASP A 329 9.23 9.39 25.28
CA ASP A 329 8.58 10.48 26.02
C ASP A 329 7.05 10.31 26.08
N TYR A 330 6.47 9.83 24.95
CA TYR A 330 5.03 9.61 24.90
C TYR A 330 4.57 8.51 25.85
N PHE A 331 5.33 7.41 25.93
CA PHE A 331 5.03 6.28 26.81
C PHE A 331 5.63 6.43 28.22
N ASP A 332 6.41 7.47 28.49
CA ASP A 332 7.09 7.68 29.76
C ASP A 332 7.92 6.43 30.15
N VAL A 333 8.87 6.09 29.29
CA VAL A 333 9.79 4.95 29.44
C VAL A 333 11.22 5.34 29.10
N GLU A 334 12.20 4.75 29.78
CA GLU A 334 13.61 4.94 29.45
C GLU A 334 14.03 4.11 28.22
N MET A 335 13.58 2.88 28.16
CA MET A 335 13.88 1.98 27.03
C MET A 335 12.62 1.67 26.23
N THR A 336 12.73 1.74 24.91
CA THR A 336 11.62 1.46 23.99
C THR A 336 11.07 0.03 24.15
N SER A 337 11.89 -0.93 24.62
CA SER A 337 11.44 -2.30 24.93
C SER A 337 10.37 -2.38 26.01
N ASP A 338 10.36 -1.42 26.96
CA ASP A 338 9.48 -1.44 28.13
C ASP A 338 8.02 -1.11 27.75
N ILE A 339 7.84 -0.51 26.57
CA ILE A 339 6.51 -0.24 26.00
C ILE A 339 5.71 -1.53 25.84
N PHE A 340 6.37 -2.63 25.43
CA PHE A 340 5.67 -3.93 25.28
C PHE A 340 5.12 -4.47 26.60
N GLU A 341 5.83 -4.26 27.70
CA GLU A 341 5.36 -4.65 29.03
C GLU A 341 4.23 -3.74 29.49
N LYS A 342 4.39 -2.44 29.33
CA LYS A 342 3.39 -1.42 29.69
C LYS A 342 2.06 -1.65 28.96
N LEU A 343 2.09 -2.02 27.69
CA LEU A 343 0.90 -2.29 26.86
C LEU A 343 0.36 -3.73 26.97
N ARG A 344 0.70 -4.47 28.03
CA ARG A 344 0.00 -5.69 28.46
C ARG A 344 -1.16 -5.40 29.40
N ASP A 345 -1.07 -4.29 30.15
CA ASP A 345 -2.12 -3.87 31.07
C ASP A 345 -3.28 -3.21 30.29
N PRO A 346 -4.52 -3.75 30.38
CA PRO A 346 -5.68 -3.16 29.73
C PRO A 346 -5.95 -1.70 30.11
N ALA A 347 -5.65 -1.30 31.36
CA ALA A 347 -5.84 0.08 31.82
C ALA A 347 -4.86 1.04 31.13
N GLN A 348 -3.60 0.60 30.94
CA GLN A 348 -2.60 1.36 30.22
C GLN A 348 -2.95 1.46 28.72
N ILE A 349 -3.46 0.39 28.13
CA ILE A 349 -3.88 0.40 26.71
C ILE A 349 -4.97 1.44 26.50
N GLU A 350 -6.00 1.48 27.37
CA GLU A 350 -7.09 2.46 27.24
C GLU A 350 -6.59 3.88 27.48
N HIS A 351 -5.74 4.10 28.50
CA HIS A 351 -5.10 5.39 28.74
C HIS A 351 -4.35 5.90 27.49
N TYR A 352 -3.53 5.07 26.83
CA TYR A 352 -2.77 5.50 25.66
C TYR A 352 -3.64 5.61 24.40
N ARG A 353 -4.75 4.87 24.29
CA ARG A 353 -5.78 5.10 23.27
C ARG A 353 -6.39 6.50 23.39
N GLU A 354 -6.84 6.89 24.59
CA GLU A 354 -7.40 8.21 24.84
C GLU A 354 -6.36 9.31 24.59
N LYS A 355 -5.13 9.11 25.06
CA LYS A 355 -4.03 10.03 24.80
C LYS A 355 -3.77 10.21 23.31
N TYR A 356 -3.87 9.14 22.50
CA TYR A 356 -3.71 9.24 21.04
C TYR A 356 -4.77 10.15 20.40
N PHE A 357 -6.01 10.14 20.87
CA PHE A 357 -7.07 11.02 20.36
C PHE A 357 -6.80 12.51 20.55
N THR A 358 -5.88 12.88 21.43
CA THR A 358 -5.47 14.27 21.65
C THR A 358 -4.25 14.69 20.84
N THR A 359 -3.66 13.78 20.05
CA THR A 359 -2.43 14.04 19.30
C THR A 359 -2.66 14.88 18.04
N PRO A 360 -1.63 15.63 17.59
CA PRO A 360 -1.67 16.34 16.32
C PRO A 360 -1.92 15.40 15.11
N GLU A 361 -1.44 14.17 15.19
CA GLU A 361 -1.61 13.14 14.17
C GLU A 361 -3.08 12.75 14.02
N PHE A 362 -3.81 12.55 15.11
CA PHE A 362 -5.24 12.28 15.09
C PHE A 362 -6.04 13.49 14.60
N ASN A 363 -5.67 14.71 15.03
CA ASN A 363 -6.31 15.94 14.54
C ASN A 363 -6.15 16.14 13.03
N ARG A 364 -5.00 15.72 12.44
CA ARG A 364 -4.83 15.76 10.97
C ARG A 364 -5.75 14.76 10.28
N LEU A 365 -5.93 13.57 10.83
CA LEU A 365 -6.90 12.62 10.31
C LEU A 365 -8.33 13.19 10.34
N LEU A 366 -8.72 13.83 11.45
CA LEU A 366 -10.04 14.45 11.60
C LEU A 366 -10.30 15.55 10.57
N ALA A 367 -9.28 16.30 10.18
CA ALA A 367 -9.39 17.34 9.16
C ALA A 367 -9.77 16.81 7.77
N VAL A 368 -9.40 15.55 7.45
CA VAL A 368 -9.69 14.90 6.16
C VAL A 368 -10.76 13.83 6.25
N CYS A 369 -10.98 13.26 7.42
CA CYS A 369 -11.96 12.20 7.71
C CYS A 369 -12.68 12.51 9.03
N PRO A 370 -13.63 13.47 9.06
CA PRO A 370 -14.35 13.84 10.30
C PRO A 370 -15.09 12.67 10.95
N GLU A 371 -15.50 11.66 10.17
CA GLU A 371 -16.13 10.44 10.68
C GLU A 371 -15.25 9.62 11.63
N ALA A 372 -13.94 9.85 11.66
CA ALA A 372 -13.04 9.22 12.63
C ALA A 372 -13.31 9.69 14.08
N ALA A 373 -13.93 10.85 14.27
CA ALA A 373 -14.32 11.37 15.58
C ALA A 373 -15.34 10.49 16.31
N GLN A 374 -16.18 9.73 15.58
CA GLN A 374 -17.27 8.96 16.18
C GLN A 374 -16.82 7.97 17.26
N GLU A 375 -15.62 7.42 17.16
CA GLU A 375 -15.08 6.53 18.19
C GLU A 375 -14.54 7.30 19.39
N ALA A 376 -13.85 8.42 19.17
CA ALA A 376 -13.38 9.29 20.24
C ALA A 376 -14.56 9.83 21.07
N ASP A 377 -15.63 10.30 20.41
CA ASP A 377 -16.81 10.85 21.06
C ASP A 377 -17.58 9.81 21.89
N LYS A 378 -17.72 8.56 21.40
CA LYS A 378 -18.40 7.50 22.14
C LYS A 378 -17.71 7.14 23.43
N ARG A 379 -16.38 7.20 23.48
CA ARG A 379 -15.57 6.80 24.64
C ARG A 379 -15.37 7.93 25.65
N CYS A 380 -15.23 9.19 25.19
CA CYS A 380 -15.19 10.34 26.07
C CYS A 380 -16.54 10.60 26.80
N SER A 381 -17.63 9.92 26.37
CA SER A 381 -18.97 10.07 26.94
C SER A 381 -19.34 8.95 27.92
N GLN A 382 -18.47 7.94 28.12
CA GLN A 382 -18.58 6.86 29.09
C GLN A 382 -17.65 7.07 30.28
#